data_9385b84920dad9cc5c228b39c3fe2f9e
#
_entry.id   9385b84920dad9cc5c228b39c3fe2f9e
#
_cell.length_a   1.000
_cell.length_b   1.000
_cell.length_c   1.000
_cell.angle_alpha   90.00
_cell.angle_beta   90.00
_cell.angle_gamma   90.00
#
_symmetry.space_group_name_H-M   'P 1'
#
loop_
_entity.id
_entity.type
_entity.pdbx_description
1 polymer ?
#
loop_
_entity_poly.entity_id
_entity_poly.type
_entity_poly.pdbx_seq_one_letter_code
_entity_poly.pdbx_strand_id
1 'polypeptide(L)'
;MEFAWEIAVDGAIASACGLEGIRVDPAMVEEASEAAVVAFAPDAYAHMIETLCGGDPQAIERVSRRVRAMVGNLDVFQLRPDIDGLLQRLRDRGLRLGIVANQPQAARARLVRAGIAEFFDYQGLSGATGFSKPDRRAFEMAAGALGVPPAGCIMIGDRIDNDIAPARALGMATILFRGGRHRRQRPRSEAEEPDAVVTDVLELEAAINSLLSP
;
A
#
# COMPACT_ATOMS: atom_id res chain seq x y z
N MET A 1 -9.80 2.12 -0.78
CA MET A 1 -9.19 2.99 0.23
C MET A 1 -8.14 3.90 -0.39
N GLU A 2 -7.24 3.37 -1.18
CA GLU A 2 -6.14 4.13 -1.80
C GLU A 2 -6.59 5.03 -2.95
N PHE A 3 -7.61 4.67 -3.70
CA PHE A 3 -8.09 5.48 -4.82
C PHE A 3 -8.42 6.92 -4.45
N ALA A 4 -9.18 7.15 -3.40
CA ALA A 4 -9.54 8.52 -3.00
C ALA A 4 -8.32 9.31 -2.54
N TRP A 5 -7.38 8.66 -1.84
CA TRP A 5 -6.11 9.25 -1.45
C TRP A 5 -5.23 9.55 -2.67
N GLU A 6 -5.07 8.59 -3.58
CA GLU A 6 -4.27 8.75 -4.80
C GLU A 6 -4.78 9.89 -5.66
N ILE A 7 -6.10 9.95 -5.92
CA ILE A 7 -6.74 11.04 -6.67
C ILE A 7 -6.48 12.38 -5.98
N ALA A 8 -6.59 12.44 -4.67
CA ALA A 8 -6.37 13.68 -3.93
C ALA A 8 -4.91 14.14 -3.99
N VAL A 9 -3.95 13.22 -3.88
CA VAL A 9 -2.52 13.55 -3.97
C VAL A 9 -2.15 13.93 -5.39
N ASP A 10 -2.65 13.24 -6.41
CA ASP A 10 -2.39 13.56 -7.83
C ASP A 10 -2.93 14.96 -8.17
N GLY A 11 -4.13 15.29 -7.70
CA GLY A 11 -4.68 16.63 -7.81
C GLY A 11 -3.87 17.70 -7.08
N ALA A 12 -3.33 17.36 -5.90
CA ALA A 12 -2.45 18.26 -5.15
C ALA A 12 -1.11 18.47 -5.87
N ILE A 13 -0.53 17.44 -6.48
CA ILE A 13 0.70 17.53 -7.27
C ILE A 13 0.47 18.46 -8.48
N ALA A 14 -0.59 18.22 -9.27
CA ALA A 14 -0.92 19.04 -10.42
C ALA A 14 -1.14 20.52 -10.02
N SER A 15 -1.89 20.76 -8.94
CA SER A 15 -2.15 22.09 -8.41
C SER A 15 -0.87 22.77 -7.92
N ALA A 16 -0.01 22.07 -7.20
CA ALA A 16 1.25 22.59 -6.71
C ALA A 16 2.21 22.95 -7.86
N CYS A 17 2.28 22.13 -8.91
CA CYS A 17 3.03 22.43 -10.14
C CYS A 17 2.51 23.72 -10.79
N GLY A 18 1.20 23.85 -10.95
CA GLY A 18 0.58 25.06 -11.52
C GLY A 18 0.89 26.34 -10.73
N LEU A 19 0.91 26.26 -9.40
CA LEU A 19 1.29 27.38 -8.53
C LEU A 19 2.78 27.76 -8.63
N GLU A 20 3.62 26.88 -9.10
CA GLU A 20 5.04 27.11 -9.39
C GLU A 20 5.31 27.43 -10.86
N GLY A 21 4.25 27.66 -11.66
CA GLY A 21 4.35 28.01 -13.09
C GLY A 21 4.67 26.83 -14.00
N ILE A 22 4.64 25.60 -13.49
CA ILE A 22 4.87 24.37 -14.27
C ILE A 22 3.53 23.93 -14.85
N ARG A 23 3.43 23.86 -16.18
CA ARG A 23 2.24 23.34 -16.86
C ARG A 23 2.18 21.84 -16.71
N VAL A 24 1.08 21.35 -16.16
CA VAL A 24 0.80 19.93 -16.00
C VAL A 24 -0.66 19.69 -16.37
N ASP A 25 -0.89 18.76 -17.29
CA ASP A 25 -2.21 18.28 -17.64
C ASP A 25 -2.47 16.87 -17.03
N PRO A 26 -3.70 16.36 -17.07
CA PRO A 26 -4.01 15.04 -16.51
C PRO A 26 -3.22 13.88 -17.14
N ALA A 27 -2.89 13.96 -18.44
CA ALA A 27 -2.12 12.92 -19.11
C ALA A 27 -0.67 12.87 -18.59
N MET A 28 -0.04 14.02 -18.37
CA MET A 28 1.29 14.10 -17.76
C MET A 28 1.34 13.51 -16.35
N VAL A 29 0.29 13.70 -15.55
CA VAL A 29 0.18 13.10 -14.22
C VAL A 29 0.08 11.57 -14.32
N GLU A 30 -0.75 11.04 -15.22
CA GLU A 30 -0.88 9.60 -15.46
C GLU A 30 0.45 9.00 -15.95
N GLU A 31 1.13 9.64 -16.90
CA GLU A 31 2.44 9.21 -17.39
C GLU A 31 3.51 9.18 -16.29
N ALA A 32 3.57 10.22 -15.45
CA ALA A 32 4.49 10.28 -14.32
C ALA A 32 4.17 9.18 -13.28
N SER A 33 2.87 8.91 -13.06
CA SER A 33 2.40 7.83 -12.21
C SER A 33 2.81 6.45 -12.75
N GLU A 34 2.61 6.20 -14.06
CA GLU A 34 3.03 4.95 -14.70
C GLU A 34 4.55 4.77 -14.67
N ALA A 35 5.31 5.85 -14.92
CA ALA A 35 6.77 5.82 -14.84
C ALA A 35 7.25 5.42 -13.43
N ALA A 36 6.64 5.98 -12.38
CA ALA A 36 6.96 5.62 -11.00
C ALA A 36 6.69 4.13 -10.70
N VAL A 37 5.59 3.58 -11.22
CA VAL A 37 5.22 2.16 -11.06
C VAL A 37 6.19 1.25 -11.80
N VAL A 38 6.52 1.57 -13.05
CA VAL A 38 7.47 0.80 -13.88
C VAL A 38 8.88 0.83 -13.30
N ALA A 39 9.29 1.98 -12.74
CA ALA A 39 10.58 2.15 -12.10
C ALA A 39 10.66 1.47 -10.71
N PHE A 40 9.56 0.92 -10.19
CA PHE A 40 9.49 0.42 -8.81
C PHE A 40 9.98 1.48 -7.81
N ALA A 41 9.59 2.74 -8.04
CA ALA A 41 10.04 3.86 -7.23
C ALA A 41 9.65 3.64 -5.75
N PRO A 42 10.61 3.75 -4.79
CA PRO A 42 10.32 3.56 -3.38
C PRO A 42 9.24 4.51 -2.86
N ASP A 43 9.27 5.75 -3.35
CA ASP A 43 8.22 6.76 -3.16
C ASP A 43 7.71 7.22 -4.54
N ALA A 44 6.53 6.71 -4.92
CA ALA A 44 5.93 7.01 -6.22
C ALA A 44 5.60 8.52 -6.36
N TYR A 45 5.16 9.17 -5.28
CA TYR A 45 4.81 10.60 -5.34
C TYR A 45 6.04 11.48 -5.49
N ALA A 46 7.13 11.16 -4.81
CA ALA A 46 8.41 11.86 -4.99
C ALA A 46 8.91 11.70 -6.43
N HIS A 47 8.84 10.51 -7.00
CA HIS A 47 9.23 10.24 -8.38
C HIS A 47 8.37 11.01 -9.40
N MET A 48 7.05 11.06 -9.17
CA MET A 48 6.12 11.86 -9.99
C MET A 48 6.48 13.34 -9.97
N ILE A 49 6.75 13.89 -8.78
CA ILE A 49 7.13 15.30 -8.62
C ILE A 49 8.45 15.57 -9.35
N GLU A 50 9.45 14.69 -9.20
CA GLU A 50 10.74 14.81 -9.89
C GLU A 50 10.56 14.82 -11.41
N THR A 51 9.76 13.90 -11.94
CA THR A 51 9.45 13.79 -13.37
C THR A 51 8.76 15.07 -13.88
N LEU A 52 7.71 15.52 -13.20
CA LEU A 52 6.91 16.69 -13.60
C LEU A 52 7.69 18.01 -13.48
N CYS A 53 8.66 18.08 -12.56
CA CYS A 53 9.55 19.22 -12.39
C CYS A 53 10.77 19.18 -13.33
N GLY A 54 10.90 18.18 -14.22
CA GLY A 54 12.03 18.04 -15.12
C GLY A 54 13.38 17.86 -14.41
N GLY A 55 13.37 17.34 -13.19
CA GLY A 55 14.58 17.13 -12.37
C GLY A 55 15.15 18.41 -11.74
N ASP A 56 14.49 19.58 -11.84
CA ASP A 56 14.95 20.81 -11.17
C ASP A 56 14.81 20.69 -9.64
N PRO A 57 15.93 20.65 -8.88
CA PRO A 57 15.89 20.45 -7.43
C PRO A 57 15.12 21.53 -6.69
N GLN A 58 15.16 22.78 -7.17
CA GLN A 58 14.46 23.89 -6.52
C GLN A 58 12.96 23.80 -6.74
N ALA A 59 12.53 23.45 -7.95
CA ALA A 59 11.13 23.21 -8.26
C ALA A 59 10.58 22.02 -7.46
N ILE A 60 11.34 20.90 -7.41
CA ILE A 60 10.99 19.69 -6.64
C ILE A 60 10.75 20.05 -5.16
N GLU A 61 11.65 20.82 -4.55
CA GLU A 61 11.51 21.22 -3.14
C GLU A 61 10.24 22.06 -2.92
N ARG A 62 10.01 23.08 -3.78
CA ARG A 62 8.84 23.96 -3.65
C ARG A 62 7.53 23.22 -3.86
N VAL A 63 7.44 22.40 -4.92
CA VAL A 63 6.25 21.58 -5.21
C VAL A 63 6.01 20.59 -4.07
N SER A 64 7.02 19.84 -3.62
CA SER A 64 6.89 18.87 -2.54
C SER A 64 6.40 19.52 -1.23
N ARG A 65 6.87 20.71 -0.90
CA ARG A 65 6.41 21.45 0.29
C ARG A 65 4.94 21.84 0.16
N ARG A 66 4.50 22.30 -1.01
CA ARG A 66 3.08 22.62 -1.26
C ARG A 66 2.19 21.39 -1.18
N VAL A 67 2.59 20.30 -1.82
CA VAL A 67 1.87 19.03 -1.77
C VAL A 67 1.69 18.58 -0.31
N ARG A 68 2.76 18.57 0.49
CA ARG A 68 2.67 18.23 1.92
C ARG A 68 1.68 19.11 2.68
N ALA A 69 1.65 20.41 2.39
CA ALA A 69 0.71 21.33 3.01
C ALA A 69 -0.74 21.06 2.59
N MET A 70 -0.98 20.71 1.33
CA MET A 70 -2.30 20.40 0.79
C MET A 70 -2.87 19.09 1.32
N VAL A 71 -2.02 18.04 1.41
CA VAL A 71 -2.47 16.69 1.78
C VAL A 71 -2.38 16.39 3.27
N GLY A 72 -1.68 17.22 4.05
CA GLY A 72 -1.38 16.94 5.46
C GLY A 72 -2.61 16.76 6.37
N ASN A 73 -3.75 17.37 6.00
CA ASN A 73 -5.01 17.30 6.73
C ASN A 73 -6.10 16.54 5.98
N LEU A 74 -5.78 15.86 4.88
CA LEU A 74 -6.78 15.09 4.13
C LEU A 74 -7.17 13.84 4.90
N ASP A 75 -8.45 13.66 5.13
CA ASP A 75 -9.03 12.43 5.68
C ASP A 75 -9.96 11.80 4.64
N VAL A 76 -9.36 11.12 3.68
CA VAL A 76 -10.03 10.45 2.56
C VAL A 76 -9.99 8.91 2.71
N PHE A 77 -9.93 8.45 3.95
CA PHE A 77 -9.92 7.02 4.25
C PHE A 77 -11.30 6.40 4.01
N GLN A 78 -11.37 5.43 3.11
CA GLN A 78 -12.57 4.67 2.81
C GLN A 78 -12.26 3.17 2.83
N LEU A 79 -13.15 2.38 3.44
CA LEU A 79 -13.07 0.93 3.36
C LEU A 79 -13.47 0.46 1.95
N ARG A 80 -12.88 -0.64 1.50
CA ARG A 80 -13.39 -1.35 0.33
C ARG A 80 -14.76 -1.96 0.68
N PRO A 81 -15.68 -2.02 -0.28
CA PRO A 81 -16.96 -2.71 -0.06
C PRO A 81 -16.73 -4.11 0.50
N ASP A 82 -17.54 -4.52 1.46
CA ASP A 82 -17.58 -5.85 2.11
C ASP A 82 -16.29 -6.30 2.82
N ILE A 83 -15.30 -5.43 3.01
CA ILE A 83 -14.05 -5.81 3.68
C ILE A 83 -14.27 -6.12 5.17
N ASP A 84 -15.15 -5.39 5.84
CA ASP A 84 -15.52 -5.63 7.24
C ASP A 84 -16.18 -7.00 7.41
N GLY A 85 -17.11 -7.37 6.52
CA GLY A 85 -17.71 -8.70 6.49
C GLY A 85 -16.68 -9.81 6.26
N LEU A 86 -15.70 -9.61 5.37
CA LEU A 86 -14.60 -10.56 5.18
C LEU A 86 -13.76 -10.68 6.45
N LEU A 87 -13.35 -9.57 7.05
CA LEU A 87 -12.54 -9.59 8.28
C LEU A 87 -13.26 -10.36 9.40
N GLN A 88 -14.58 -10.17 9.55
CA GLN A 88 -15.38 -10.91 10.54
C GLN A 88 -15.37 -12.42 10.23
N ARG A 89 -15.63 -12.83 8.99
CA ARG A 89 -15.62 -14.26 8.61
C ARG A 89 -14.26 -14.92 8.81
N LEU A 90 -13.17 -14.23 8.58
CA LEU A 90 -11.82 -14.74 8.84
C LEU A 90 -11.59 -14.93 10.37
N ARG A 91 -12.04 -13.98 11.18
CA ARG A 91 -11.98 -14.08 12.66
C ARG A 91 -12.83 -15.23 13.17
N ASP A 92 -14.05 -15.42 12.67
CA ASP A 92 -14.96 -16.52 13.07
C ASP A 92 -14.35 -17.90 12.77
N ARG A 93 -13.44 -17.99 11.79
CA ARG A 93 -12.66 -19.18 11.47
C ARG A 93 -11.43 -19.37 12.37
N GLY A 94 -11.22 -18.48 13.31
CA GLY A 94 -10.07 -18.52 14.24
C GLY A 94 -8.74 -18.04 13.62
N LEU A 95 -8.77 -17.38 12.47
CA LEU A 95 -7.57 -16.81 11.85
C LEU A 95 -7.12 -15.57 12.62
N ARG A 96 -5.81 -15.44 12.82
CA ARG A 96 -5.19 -14.25 13.38
C ARG A 96 -4.90 -13.26 12.28
N LEU A 97 -5.26 -12.00 12.50
CA LEU A 97 -5.11 -10.95 11.50
C LEU A 97 -4.07 -9.92 11.94
N GLY A 98 -3.20 -9.52 11.02
CA GLY A 98 -2.19 -8.50 11.25
C GLY A 98 -2.14 -7.45 10.17
N ILE A 99 -1.73 -6.24 10.53
CA ILE A 99 -1.42 -5.15 9.61
C ILE A 99 0.10 -4.93 9.61
N VAL A 100 0.70 -4.81 8.41
CA VAL A 100 2.06 -4.30 8.20
C VAL A 100 1.97 -3.16 7.20
N ALA A 101 2.16 -1.92 7.67
CA ALA A 101 1.94 -0.75 6.83
C ALA A 101 3.02 0.33 7.02
N ASN A 102 3.48 0.91 5.91
CA ASN A 102 4.39 2.06 5.91
C ASN A 102 3.58 3.35 6.18
N GLN A 103 3.14 3.49 7.43
CA GLN A 103 2.26 4.56 7.88
C GLN A 103 2.72 5.12 9.23
N PRO A 104 2.48 6.42 9.49
CA PRO A 104 2.71 6.99 10.82
C PRO A 104 1.77 6.36 11.85
N GLN A 105 2.19 6.33 13.11
CA GLN A 105 1.39 5.77 14.22
C GLN A 105 -0.03 6.38 14.28
N ALA A 106 -0.18 7.67 13.96
CA ALA A 106 -1.47 8.35 13.93
C ALA A 106 -2.49 7.71 12.97
N ALA A 107 -2.04 6.93 11.97
CA ALA A 107 -2.94 6.24 11.04
C ALA A 107 -3.83 5.20 11.75
N ARG A 108 -3.46 4.72 12.95
CA ARG A 108 -4.30 3.83 13.75
C ARG A 108 -5.68 4.42 14.05
N ALA A 109 -5.77 5.73 14.25
CA ALA A 109 -7.04 6.41 14.48
C ALA A 109 -8.04 6.24 13.32
N ARG A 110 -7.55 6.07 12.08
CA ARG A 110 -8.39 5.81 10.91
C ARG A 110 -9.05 4.44 10.98
N LEU A 111 -8.31 3.41 11.42
CA LEU A 111 -8.84 2.05 11.61
C LEU A 111 -9.91 2.03 12.71
N VAL A 112 -9.68 2.76 13.80
CA VAL A 112 -10.64 2.89 14.91
C VAL A 112 -11.92 3.57 14.42
N ARG A 113 -11.81 4.71 13.73
CA ARG A 113 -13.00 5.42 13.20
C ARG A 113 -13.78 4.59 12.18
N ALA A 114 -13.08 3.75 11.42
CA ALA A 114 -13.70 2.84 10.47
C ALA A 114 -14.30 1.57 11.11
N GLY A 115 -14.14 1.38 12.41
CA GLY A 115 -14.67 0.23 13.13
C GLY A 115 -13.97 -1.10 12.84
N ILE A 116 -12.75 -1.06 12.24
CA ILE A 116 -12.04 -2.29 11.86
C ILE A 116 -10.79 -2.58 12.68
N ALA A 117 -10.41 -1.69 13.59
CA ALA A 117 -9.18 -1.83 14.36
C ALA A 117 -9.15 -3.13 15.21
N GLU A 118 -10.31 -3.55 15.73
CA GLU A 118 -10.45 -4.69 16.64
C GLU A 118 -10.37 -6.05 15.93
N PHE A 119 -10.47 -6.08 14.60
CA PHE A 119 -10.25 -7.32 13.85
C PHE A 119 -8.78 -7.76 13.87
N PHE A 120 -7.85 -6.84 14.12
CA PHE A 120 -6.41 -7.10 13.98
C PHE A 120 -5.76 -7.35 15.34
N ASP A 121 -5.17 -8.54 15.50
CA ASP A 121 -4.37 -8.95 16.67
C ASP A 121 -3.01 -8.20 16.70
N TYR A 122 -2.54 -7.73 15.54
CA TYR A 122 -1.31 -6.96 15.42
C TYR A 122 -1.48 -5.79 14.43
N GLN A 123 -0.96 -4.61 14.80
CA GLN A 123 -0.99 -3.41 13.97
C GLN A 123 0.41 -2.81 13.87
N GLY A 124 1.23 -3.35 12.97
CA GLY A 124 2.60 -2.92 12.68
C GLY A 124 2.64 -1.73 11.73
N LEU A 125 2.51 -0.53 12.28
CA LEU A 125 2.70 0.72 11.56
C LEU A 125 4.16 1.15 11.66
N SER A 126 4.84 1.45 10.55
CA SER A 126 6.27 1.75 10.52
C SER A 126 6.68 2.90 11.45
N GLY A 127 5.82 3.91 11.60
CA GLY A 127 6.02 5.01 12.54
C GLY A 127 5.98 4.62 14.02
N ALA A 128 5.49 3.42 14.36
CA ALA A 128 5.50 2.87 15.71
C ALA A 128 6.56 1.78 15.89
N THR A 129 6.76 0.94 14.88
CA THR A 129 7.69 -0.20 14.94
C THR A 129 9.13 0.16 14.61
N GLY A 130 9.36 1.26 13.88
CA GLY A 130 10.65 1.64 13.34
C GLY A 130 11.09 0.86 12.10
N PHE A 131 10.30 -0.11 11.62
CA PHE A 131 10.59 -0.91 10.44
C PHE A 131 9.54 -0.70 9.36
N SER A 132 10.00 -0.41 8.14
CA SER A 132 9.15 -0.19 6.96
C SER A 132 9.31 -1.33 5.98
N LYS A 133 8.24 -1.76 5.33
CA LYS A 133 8.35 -2.64 4.16
C LYS A 133 9.22 -1.96 3.08
N PRO A 134 10.10 -2.65 2.40
CA PRO A 134 10.28 -4.12 2.31
C PRO A 134 11.22 -4.75 3.35
N ASP A 135 11.59 -4.06 4.43
CA ASP A 135 12.46 -4.65 5.46
C ASP A 135 11.82 -5.91 6.04
N ARG A 136 12.54 -7.05 5.95
CA ARG A 136 12.08 -8.35 6.44
C ARG A 136 11.62 -8.32 7.90
N ARG A 137 12.24 -7.46 8.74
CA ARG A 137 11.92 -7.33 10.16
C ARG A 137 10.49 -6.90 10.40
N ALA A 138 9.89 -6.10 9.50
CA ALA A 138 8.49 -5.71 9.61
C ALA A 138 7.54 -6.92 9.51
N PHE A 139 7.84 -7.88 8.64
CA PHE A 139 7.06 -9.10 8.46
C PHE A 139 7.31 -10.11 9.59
N GLU A 140 8.57 -10.28 9.98
CA GLU A 140 8.96 -11.18 11.09
C GLU A 140 8.33 -10.75 12.41
N MET A 141 8.31 -9.44 12.69
CA MET A 141 7.63 -8.89 13.88
C MET A 141 6.13 -9.19 13.86
N ALA A 142 5.48 -9.06 12.71
CA ALA A 142 4.06 -9.38 12.57
C ALA A 142 3.80 -10.88 12.79
N ALA A 143 4.54 -11.75 12.14
CA ALA A 143 4.42 -13.20 12.30
C ALA A 143 4.67 -13.62 13.76
N GLY A 144 5.71 -13.08 14.40
CA GLY A 144 6.03 -13.33 15.81
C GLY A 144 4.93 -12.86 16.77
N ALA A 145 4.38 -11.67 16.54
CA ALA A 145 3.28 -11.12 17.34
C ALA A 145 1.98 -11.95 17.19
N LEU A 146 1.76 -12.48 16.00
CA LEU A 146 0.65 -13.40 15.72
C LEU A 146 0.93 -14.82 16.24
N GLY A 147 2.14 -15.13 16.70
CA GLY A 147 2.52 -16.46 17.19
C GLY A 147 2.50 -17.54 16.09
N VAL A 148 2.78 -17.16 14.86
CA VAL A 148 2.77 -18.05 13.69
C VAL A 148 4.10 -17.91 12.95
N PRO A 149 4.74 -19.00 12.47
CA PRO A 149 5.93 -18.88 11.64
C PRO A 149 5.57 -18.22 10.29
N PRO A 150 6.51 -17.53 9.62
CA PRO A 150 6.26 -16.89 8.32
C PRO A 150 5.60 -17.83 7.30
N ALA A 151 6.05 -19.09 7.21
CA ALA A 151 5.48 -20.09 6.31
C ALA A 151 4.00 -20.44 6.60
N GLY A 152 3.47 -20.08 7.76
CA GLY A 152 2.05 -20.20 8.10
C GLY A 152 1.26 -18.91 7.89
N CYS A 153 1.85 -17.89 7.29
CA CYS A 153 1.22 -16.60 7.02
C CYS A 153 0.88 -16.42 5.54
N ILE A 154 -0.18 -15.69 5.29
CA ILE A 154 -0.52 -15.18 3.95
C ILE A 154 -0.32 -13.67 3.96
N MET A 155 0.58 -13.14 3.13
CA MET A 155 0.72 -11.70 2.92
C MET A 155 -0.19 -11.24 1.79
N ILE A 156 -1.00 -10.23 2.06
CA ILE A 156 -1.89 -9.59 1.09
C ILE A 156 -1.42 -8.15 0.92
N GLY A 157 -1.10 -7.75 -0.31
CA GLY A 157 -0.64 -6.40 -0.60
C GLY A 157 -0.82 -6.03 -2.05
N ASP A 158 -0.56 -4.78 -2.39
CA ASP A 158 -0.76 -4.22 -3.72
C ASP A 158 0.55 -3.93 -4.46
N ARG A 159 1.69 -4.04 -3.76
CA ARG A 159 3.02 -3.77 -4.33
C ARG A 159 3.88 -5.02 -4.36
N ILE A 160 4.41 -5.32 -5.54
CA ILE A 160 5.30 -6.48 -5.73
C ILE A 160 6.59 -6.33 -4.94
N ASP A 161 7.27 -5.20 -5.06
CA ASP A 161 8.55 -4.92 -4.41
C ASP A 161 8.44 -4.75 -2.89
N ASN A 162 7.30 -4.25 -2.42
CA ASN A 162 7.11 -3.84 -1.03
C ASN A 162 6.42 -4.91 -0.19
N ASP A 163 5.53 -5.69 -0.81
CA ASP A 163 4.69 -6.66 -0.13
C ASP A 163 5.02 -8.10 -0.54
N ILE A 164 4.98 -8.38 -1.84
CA ILE A 164 5.01 -9.75 -2.35
C ILE A 164 6.41 -10.35 -2.28
N ALA A 165 7.41 -9.71 -2.91
CA ALA A 165 8.76 -10.23 -2.97
C ALA A 165 9.39 -10.45 -1.58
N PRO A 166 9.32 -9.49 -0.63
CA PRO A 166 9.89 -9.71 0.70
C PRO A 166 9.15 -10.77 1.51
N ALA A 167 7.82 -10.91 1.37
CA ALA A 167 7.05 -11.95 2.02
C ALA A 167 7.40 -13.34 1.49
N ARG A 168 7.50 -13.50 0.15
CA ARG A 168 7.93 -14.75 -0.48
C ARG A 168 9.33 -15.17 -0.04
N ALA A 169 10.26 -14.22 0.08
CA ALA A 169 11.60 -14.47 0.56
C ALA A 169 11.65 -15.03 2.01
N LEU A 170 10.57 -14.83 2.78
CA LEU A 170 10.37 -15.39 4.12
C LEU A 170 9.56 -16.71 4.11
N GLY A 171 9.14 -17.18 2.95
CA GLY A 171 8.32 -18.38 2.80
C GLY A 171 6.83 -18.18 3.09
N MET A 172 6.35 -16.94 3.14
CA MET A 172 4.91 -16.64 3.25
C MET A 172 4.21 -16.96 1.93
N ALA A 173 2.97 -17.42 1.98
CA ALA A 173 2.07 -17.37 0.84
C ALA A 173 1.69 -15.91 0.53
N THR A 174 1.39 -15.60 -0.73
CA THR A 174 1.22 -14.21 -1.16
C THR A 174 0.03 -14.02 -2.08
N ILE A 175 -0.73 -12.95 -1.83
CA ILE A 175 -1.84 -12.53 -2.68
C ILE A 175 -1.59 -11.08 -3.12
N LEU A 176 -1.45 -10.86 -4.42
CA LEU A 176 -1.37 -9.52 -5.00
C LEU A 176 -2.79 -8.98 -5.24
N PHE A 177 -3.16 -7.95 -4.46
CA PHE A 177 -4.43 -7.25 -4.65
C PHE A 177 -4.25 -6.11 -5.67
N ARG A 178 -4.72 -6.31 -6.89
CA ARG A 178 -4.61 -5.32 -7.96
C ARG A 178 -5.60 -4.18 -7.78
N GLY A 179 -5.16 -3.15 -7.04
CA GLY A 179 -5.92 -1.93 -6.82
C GLY A 179 -5.00 -0.71 -6.81
N GLY A 180 -5.58 0.46 -6.97
CA GLY A 180 -4.84 1.71 -6.90
C GLY A 180 -3.77 1.88 -7.98
N ARG A 181 -2.77 2.69 -7.66
CA ARG A 181 -1.65 3.05 -8.54
C ARG A 181 -0.88 1.84 -9.06
N HIS A 182 -0.57 0.88 -8.18
CA HIS A 182 0.28 -0.27 -8.50
C HIS A 182 -0.45 -1.41 -9.24
N ARG A 183 -1.73 -1.24 -9.62
CA ARG A 183 -2.53 -2.28 -10.31
C ARG A 183 -1.89 -2.84 -11.59
N ARG A 184 -1.00 -2.09 -12.24
CA ARG A 184 -0.29 -2.49 -13.46
C ARG A 184 1.13 -2.99 -13.21
N GLN A 185 1.61 -2.99 -11.97
CA GLN A 185 2.94 -3.49 -11.64
C GLN A 185 3.09 -4.95 -12.08
N ARG A 186 4.23 -5.30 -12.66
CA ARG A 186 4.52 -6.65 -13.17
C ARG A 186 5.71 -7.23 -12.44
N PRO A 187 5.69 -8.54 -12.10
CA PRO A 187 6.88 -9.23 -11.58
C PRO A 187 8.05 -9.13 -12.56
N ARG A 188 9.25 -8.94 -12.04
CA ARG A 188 10.50 -8.87 -12.82
C ARG A 188 11.20 -10.23 -12.90
N SER A 189 10.79 -11.16 -12.05
CA SER A 189 11.34 -12.52 -11.98
C SER A 189 10.32 -13.47 -11.33
N GLU A 190 10.55 -14.77 -11.44
CA GLU A 190 9.75 -15.82 -10.80
C GLU A 190 9.69 -15.67 -9.26
N ALA A 191 10.75 -15.14 -8.65
CA ALA A 191 10.79 -14.90 -7.21
C ALA A 191 9.81 -13.79 -6.76
N GLU A 192 9.31 -12.97 -7.67
CA GLU A 192 8.34 -11.91 -7.43
C GLU A 192 6.90 -12.30 -7.80
N GLU A 193 6.69 -13.50 -8.40
CA GLU A 193 5.36 -13.96 -8.78
C GLU A 193 4.52 -14.26 -7.53
N PRO A 194 3.33 -13.64 -7.37
CA PRO A 194 2.42 -13.96 -6.26
C PRO A 194 1.78 -15.34 -6.45
N ASP A 195 1.38 -15.97 -5.36
CA ASP A 195 0.65 -17.25 -5.42
C ASP A 195 -0.79 -17.07 -5.93
N ALA A 196 -1.37 -15.88 -5.73
CA ALA A 196 -2.65 -15.49 -6.30
C ALA A 196 -2.70 -14.00 -6.64
N VAL A 197 -3.53 -13.63 -7.61
CA VAL A 197 -3.81 -12.25 -8.00
C VAL A 197 -5.30 -12.02 -7.94
N VAL A 198 -5.74 -10.96 -7.28
CA VAL A 198 -7.16 -10.63 -7.07
C VAL A 198 -7.42 -9.14 -7.31
N THR A 199 -8.66 -8.78 -7.62
CA THR A 199 -9.08 -7.41 -7.92
C THR A 199 -10.16 -6.89 -6.98
N ASP A 200 -10.89 -7.78 -6.30
CA ASP A 200 -11.94 -7.44 -5.36
C ASP A 200 -11.92 -8.33 -4.09
N VAL A 201 -12.83 -8.03 -3.17
CA VAL A 201 -12.91 -8.70 -1.87
C VAL A 201 -13.44 -10.14 -2.00
N LEU A 202 -14.28 -10.41 -2.99
CA LEU A 202 -14.84 -11.76 -3.22
C LEU A 202 -13.74 -12.70 -3.75
N GLU A 203 -12.96 -12.24 -4.75
CA GLU A 203 -11.79 -12.97 -5.24
C GLU A 203 -10.74 -13.16 -4.14
N LEU A 204 -10.55 -12.15 -3.29
CA LEU A 204 -9.63 -12.24 -2.14
C LEU A 204 -10.03 -13.36 -1.18
N GLU A 205 -11.31 -13.45 -0.83
CA GLU A 205 -11.80 -14.52 0.05
C GLU A 205 -11.60 -15.90 -0.58
N ALA A 206 -11.89 -16.04 -1.87
CA ALA A 206 -11.68 -17.29 -2.61
C ALA A 206 -10.19 -17.70 -2.64
N ALA A 207 -9.28 -16.74 -2.89
CA ALA A 207 -7.85 -16.97 -2.90
C ALA A 207 -7.32 -17.39 -1.51
N ILE A 208 -7.76 -16.72 -0.44
CA ILE A 208 -7.42 -17.10 0.94
C ILE A 208 -7.88 -18.55 1.21
N ASN A 209 -9.10 -18.89 0.83
CA ASN A 209 -9.65 -20.24 1.03
C ASN A 209 -8.82 -21.30 0.30
N SER A 210 -8.41 -21.00 -0.93
CA SER A 210 -7.57 -21.90 -1.74
C SER A 210 -6.20 -22.14 -1.10
N LEU A 211 -5.55 -21.09 -0.59
CA LEU A 211 -4.23 -21.18 0.03
C LEU A 211 -4.25 -21.81 1.43
N LEU A 212 -5.38 -21.81 2.10
CA LEU A 212 -5.57 -22.46 3.42
C LEU A 212 -6.02 -23.91 3.31
N SER A 213 -6.41 -24.36 2.11
CA SER A 213 -6.80 -25.76 1.89
C SER A 213 -5.54 -26.62 1.79
N PRO A 214 -5.51 -27.79 2.45
CA PRO A 214 -4.38 -28.69 2.44
C PRO A 214 -4.11 -29.33 1.06
#